data_2e5f7d04cfaa470aba40d354ded5bbde
#
_entry.id   2e5f7d04cfaa470aba40d354ded5bbde
#
_cell.length_a   1.000
_cell.length_b   1.000
_cell.length_c   1.000
_cell.angle_alpha   90.00
_cell.angle_beta   90.00
_cell.angle_gamma   90.00
#
_symmetry.space_group_name_H-M   'P 1'
#
loop_
_entity.id
_entity.type
_entity.pdbx_description
1 polymer ?
#
loop_
_entity_poly.entity_id
_entity_poly.type
_entity_poly.pdbx_seq_one_letter_code
_entity_poly.pdbx_strand_id
1 'polypeptide(L)'
;MGQLRRRMGWRRRLGRWRVRWIWRRGERWRRRGWKLVREIHRLWVMAMEAKLAELVSRLKEAAGKNLESVILYGSAARGEFRPGASDLNVLCTLVQIDVNEMQRLAPAVGWWVREMKEPAPLFFLTEELQRSTDVFAIESLDVKRSHRVLFGRDVVSDLQIPMNLHRVEVEHELRLLLLRLRQHLLHAGRNELELLAVLKRSISSAVTLLRHTLLAFGEEPPQGAPNIFARVEELTGAKAEAFSRIYSHRETGSVEGDSLAAYDAYMHALEKVIVALDGMVPKREWQRAGR
;
A
#
# COMPACT_ATOMS: atom_id res chain seq x y z
N MET A 1 25.67 26.91 59.72
CA MET A 1 27.02 27.50 59.68
C MET A 1 27.69 27.01 58.45
N GLY A 2 28.02 27.68 57.47
CA GLY A 2 28.44 29.00 57.11
C GLY A 2 29.12 28.90 55.78
N GLN A 3 28.61 29.62 54.84
CA GLN A 3 29.28 30.60 53.97
C GLN A 3 30.60 30.13 53.30
N LEU A 4 30.76 30.27 51.97
CA LEU A 4 31.07 31.53 51.33
C LEU A 4 30.99 31.42 49.78
N ARG A 5 30.30 32.38 49.19
CA ARG A 5 30.39 32.86 47.82
C ARG A 5 31.80 33.32 47.43
N ARG A 6 32.15 33.16 46.18
CA ARG A 6 32.84 34.14 45.27
C ARG A 6 33.27 33.38 44.00
N ARG A 7 33.21 33.82 42.84
CA ARG A 7 32.82 34.94 41.98
C ARG A 7 33.22 34.53 40.54
N MET A 8 32.28 34.62 39.67
CA MET A 8 32.28 35.42 38.42
C MET A 8 33.59 35.48 37.63
N GLY A 9 33.49 35.12 36.35
CA GLY A 9 34.38 35.70 35.35
C GLY A 9 34.64 34.96 34.06
N TRP A 10 33.86 33.90 33.65
CA TRP A 10 34.17 33.19 32.41
C TRP A 10 32.94 32.82 31.60
N ARG A 11 32.02 33.76 31.39
CA ARG A 11 30.75 33.49 30.65
C ARG A 11 30.60 34.18 29.29
N ARG A 12 31.67 34.66 28.59
CA ARG A 12 31.47 35.37 27.31
C ARG A 12 32.38 34.99 26.14
N ARG A 13 33.25 33.98 26.23
CA ARG A 13 34.07 33.58 25.05
C ARG A 13 33.93 32.17 24.54
N LEU A 14 33.12 31.30 25.13
CA LEU A 14 32.92 29.92 24.67
C LEU A 14 31.65 29.70 23.82
N GLY A 15 30.77 30.69 23.72
CA GLY A 15 29.47 30.56 23.04
C GLY A 15 29.53 30.50 21.50
N ARG A 16 30.51 31.17 20.89
CA ARG A 16 30.57 31.23 19.41
C ARG A 16 31.29 30.05 18.76
N TRP A 17 32.23 29.41 19.45
CA TRP A 17 32.98 28.28 18.89
C TRP A 17 32.24 26.95 19.03
N ARG A 18 31.41 26.75 20.05
CA ARG A 18 30.61 25.53 20.26
C ARG A 18 29.50 25.36 19.22
N VAL A 19 28.81 26.43 18.83
CA VAL A 19 27.72 26.38 17.84
C VAL A 19 28.28 26.07 16.46
N ARG A 20 29.43 26.59 16.08
CA ARG A 20 30.06 26.36 14.78
C ARG A 20 30.61 24.93 14.63
N TRP A 21 31.03 24.28 15.74
CA TRP A 21 31.52 22.91 15.74
C TRP A 21 30.38 21.87 15.70
N ILE A 22 29.27 22.14 16.37
CA ILE A 22 28.07 21.29 16.35
C ILE A 22 27.43 21.33 14.92
N TRP A 23 27.42 22.48 14.25
CA TRP A 23 26.92 22.59 12.88
C TRP A 23 27.78 21.82 11.88
N ARG A 24 29.09 21.90 11.93
CA ARG A 24 29.98 21.13 11.05
C ARG A 24 29.96 19.62 11.31
N ARG A 25 29.72 19.17 12.55
CA ARG A 25 29.51 17.76 12.85
C ARG A 25 28.16 17.29 12.33
N GLY A 26 27.09 18.07 12.47
CA GLY A 26 25.75 17.75 11.98
C GLY A 26 25.68 17.58 10.47
N GLU A 27 26.35 18.41 9.68
CA GLU A 27 26.41 18.27 8.23
C GLU A 27 27.21 17.05 7.79
N ARG A 28 28.29 16.70 8.48
CA ARG A 28 29.10 15.51 8.18
C ARG A 28 28.33 14.23 8.52
N TRP A 29 27.53 14.22 9.60
CA TRP A 29 26.64 13.12 9.96
C TRP A 29 25.47 12.98 8.98
N ARG A 30 24.84 14.06 8.57
CA ARG A 30 23.80 14.04 7.53
C ARG A 30 24.34 13.49 6.21
N ARG A 31 25.47 13.97 5.72
CA ARG A 31 26.07 13.49 4.46
C ARG A 31 26.49 11.99 4.52
N ARG A 32 27.01 11.52 5.65
CA ARG A 32 27.33 10.09 5.85
C ARG A 32 26.07 9.26 5.99
N GLY A 33 25.06 9.71 6.72
CA GLY A 33 23.77 9.05 6.85
C GLY A 33 23.07 8.88 5.50
N TRP A 34 23.05 9.92 4.66
CA TRP A 34 22.47 9.86 3.32
C TRP A 34 23.25 8.94 2.37
N LYS A 35 24.56 8.83 2.49
CA LYS A 35 25.35 7.84 1.71
C LYS A 35 25.00 6.42 2.15
N LEU A 36 24.95 6.15 3.44
CA LEU A 36 24.61 4.83 3.98
C LEU A 36 23.19 4.42 3.60
N VAL A 37 22.21 5.33 3.72
CA VAL A 37 20.81 5.07 3.30
C VAL A 37 20.73 4.74 1.81
N ARG A 38 21.43 5.48 0.96
CA ARG A 38 21.49 5.20 -0.49
C ARG A 38 22.17 3.85 -0.80
N GLU A 39 23.21 3.50 -0.06
CA GLU A 39 23.94 2.24 -0.25
C GLU A 39 23.09 1.04 0.20
N ILE A 40 22.43 1.16 1.33
CA ILE A 40 21.45 0.18 1.81
C ILE A 40 20.30 0.02 0.80
N HIS A 41 19.74 1.11 0.31
CA HIS A 41 18.68 1.07 -0.71
C HIS A 41 19.16 0.37 -1.98
N ARG A 42 20.37 0.68 -2.47
CA ARG A 42 20.97 0.01 -3.63
C ARG A 42 21.13 -1.49 -3.43
N LEU A 43 21.63 -1.92 -2.26
CA LEU A 43 21.77 -3.35 -1.94
C LEU A 43 20.41 -4.05 -1.92
N TRP A 44 19.37 -3.41 -1.40
CA TRP A 44 18.01 -3.96 -1.41
C TRP A 44 17.45 -4.09 -2.82
N VAL A 45 17.64 -3.09 -3.67
CA VAL A 45 17.22 -3.16 -5.08
C VAL A 45 17.93 -4.30 -5.78
N MET A 46 19.26 -4.46 -5.59
CA MET A 46 20.00 -5.57 -6.17
C MET A 46 19.51 -6.93 -5.67
N ALA A 47 19.23 -7.07 -4.38
CA ALA A 47 18.68 -8.31 -3.80
C ALA A 47 17.28 -8.63 -4.35
N MET A 48 16.43 -7.62 -4.50
CA MET A 48 15.11 -7.75 -5.13
C MET A 48 15.22 -8.22 -6.58
N GLU A 49 16.08 -7.59 -7.38
CA GLU A 49 16.28 -7.97 -8.78
C GLU A 49 16.82 -9.41 -8.90
N ALA A 50 17.73 -9.82 -8.02
CA ALA A 50 18.25 -11.19 -7.99
C ALA A 50 17.13 -12.21 -7.66
N LYS A 51 16.26 -11.90 -6.67
CA LYS A 51 15.11 -12.76 -6.36
C LYS A 51 14.16 -12.89 -7.55
N LEU A 52 13.84 -11.79 -8.22
CA LEU A 52 12.95 -11.78 -9.38
C LEU A 52 13.54 -12.54 -10.57
N ALA A 53 14.82 -12.36 -10.84
CA ALA A 53 15.52 -13.08 -11.90
C ALA A 53 15.52 -14.59 -11.64
N GLU A 54 15.76 -15.01 -10.42
CA GLU A 54 15.73 -16.42 -10.01
C GLU A 54 14.31 -17.01 -10.14
N LEU A 55 13.27 -16.25 -9.72
CA LEU A 55 11.88 -16.68 -9.92
C LEU A 55 11.57 -16.91 -11.40
N VAL A 56 11.92 -15.94 -12.26
CA VAL A 56 11.73 -16.05 -13.72
C VAL A 56 12.45 -17.28 -14.28
N SER A 57 13.70 -17.53 -13.84
CA SER A 57 14.46 -18.70 -14.28
C SER A 57 13.76 -20.01 -13.94
N ARG A 58 13.31 -20.16 -12.68
CA ARG A 58 12.60 -21.35 -12.20
C ARG A 58 11.25 -21.56 -12.89
N LEU A 59 10.51 -20.47 -13.12
CA LEU A 59 9.23 -20.56 -13.86
C LEU A 59 9.45 -20.96 -15.32
N LYS A 60 10.47 -20.44 -15.98
CA LYS A 60 10.83 -20.82 -17.36
C LYS A 60 11.25 -22.29 -17.44
N GLU A 61 12.04 -22.78 -16.48
CA GLU A 61 12.45 -24.17 -16.43
C GLU A 61 11.24 -25.10 -16.22
N ALA A 62 10.33 -24.74 -15.31
CA ALA A 62 9.17 -25.54 -14.97
C ALA A 62 8.09 -25.55 -16.07
N ALA A 63 7.73 -24.41 -16.63
CA ALA A 63 6.66 -24.27 -17.61
C ALA A 63 7.10 -24.34 -19.07
N GLY A 64 8.40 -24.10 -19.36
CA GLY A 64 8.93 -24.11 -20.71
C GLY A 64 8.17 -23.16 -21.65
N LYS A 65 7.67 -23.71 -22.77
CA LYS A 65 6.89 -22.96 -23.77
C LYS A 65 5.50 -22.56 -23.32
N ASN A 66 5.01 -23.11 -22.20
CA ASN A 66 3.72 -22.78 -21.63
C ASN A 66 3.71 -21.43 -20.91
N LEU A 67 4.88 -20.89 -20.52
CA LEU A 67 4.99 -19.57 -19.88
C LEU A 67 4.96 -18.47 -20.95
N GLU A 68 3.95 -17.63 -20.95
CA GLU A 68 3.83 -16.49 -21.87
C GLU A 68 4.43 -15.20 -21.31
N SER A 69 4.10 -14.87 -20.05
CA SER A 69 4.57 -13.64 -19.40
C SER A 69 4.78 -13.80 -17.92
N VAL A 70 5.73 -13.02 -17.38
CA VAL A 70 5.91 -12.79 -15.94
C VAL A 70 5.98 -11.29 -15.71
N ILE A 71 5.13 -10.77 -14.86
CA ILE A 71 4.91 -9.34 -14.65
C ILE A 71 4.97 -9.03 -13.15
N LEU A 72 5.86 -8.13 -12.76
CA LEU A 72 5.88 -7.52 -11.43
C LEU A 72 4.87 -6.38 -11.40
N TYR A 73 4.07 -6.27 -10.32
CA TYR A 73 3.12 -5.18 -10.17
C TYR A 73 3.07 -4.63 -8.74
N GLY A 74 2.32 -3.54 -8.54
CA GLY A 74 2.13 -2.91 -7.24
C GLY A 74 3.28 -2.00 -6.83
N SER A 75 3.53 -1.86 -5.51
CA SER A 75 4.49 -0.90 -4.95
C SER A 75 5.92 -1.11 -5.44
N ALA A 76 6.33 -2.36 -5.64
CA ALA A 76 7.67 -2.68 -6.14
C ALA A 76 7.86 -2.21 -7.59
N ALA A 77 6.84 -2.33 -8.44
CA ALA A 77 6.88 -1.85 -9.81
C ALA A 77 6.89 -0.31 -9.88
N ARG A 78 6.27 0.39 -8.91
CA ARG A 78 6.30 1.85 -8.77
C ARG A 78 7.61 2.42 -8.22
N GLY A 79 8.54 1.57 -7.80
CA GLY A 79 9.75 2.03 -7.10
C GLY A 79 9.50 2.48 -5.64
N GLU A 80 8.35 2.16 -5.08
CA GLU A 80 7.95 2.48 -3.70
C GLU A 80 8.20 1.30 -2.73
N PHE A 81 8.98 0.32 -3.18
CA PHE A 81 9.28 -0.88 -2.39
C PHE A 81 9.96 -0.55 -1.07
N ARG A 82 9.37 -1.00 0.03
CA ARG A 82 9.92 -0.87 1.39
C ARG A 82 10.27 -2.27 1.92
N PRO A 83 11.55 -2.58 2.14
CA PRO A 83 11.98 -3.87 2.67
C PRO A 83 11.29 -4.24 3.99
N GLY A 84 10.73 -5.46 4.06
CA GLY A 84 10.02 -5.94 5.25
C GLY A 84 8.61 -5.34 5.47
N ALA A 85 8.15 -4.46 4.57
CA ALA A 85 6.81 -3.88 4.63
C ALA A 85 6.06 -3.93 3.29
N SER A 86 6.74 -4.23 2.19
CA SER A 86 6.16 -4.39 0.85
C SER A 86 6.43 -5.79 0.34
N ASP A 87 5.43 -6.39 -0.29
CA ASP A 87 5.52 -7.69 -0.96
C ASP A 87 5.91 -7.51 -2.44
N LEU A 88 6.48 -8.55 -3.04
CA LEU A 88 6.75 -8.64 -4.47
C LEU A 88 5.59 -9.37 -5.14
N ASN A 89 4.63 -8.60 -5.65
CA ASN A 89 3.47 -9.16 -6.33
C ASN A 89 3.81 -9.50 -7.78
N VAL A 90 3.58 -10.75 -8.17
CA VAL A 90 3.88 -11.25 -9.51
C VAL A 90 2.64 -11.85 -10.12
N LEU A 91 2.40 -11.51 -11.40
CA LEU A 91 1.37 -12.10 -12.25
C LEU A 91 2.07 -12.84 -13.39
N CYS A 92 1.62 -14.05 -13.66
CA CYS A 92 2.11 -14.89 -14.74
C CYS A 92 0.96 -15.24 -15.68
N THR A 93 1.21 -15.23 -16.99
CA THR A 93 0.27 -15.83 -17.96
C THR A 93 0.85 -17.07 -18.59
N LEU A 94 -0.05 -18.03 -18.80
CA LEU A 94 0.24 -19.34 -19.37
C LEU A 94 -0.64 -19.55 -20.62
N VAL A 95 -0.15 -20.37 -21.55
CA VAL A 95 -0.94 -20.82 -22.72
C VAL A 95 -2.04 -21.80 -22.30
N GLN A 96 -1.73 -22.65 -21.30
CA GLN A 96 -2.63 -23.68 -20.79
C GLN A 96 -2.50 -23.78 -19.27
N ILE A 97 -3.63 -23.94 -18.58
CA ILE A 97 -3.69 -24.18 -17.14
C ILE A 97 -4.47 -25.47 -16.89
N ASP A 98 -3.79 -26.47 -16.35
CA ASP A 98 -4.38 -27.69 -15.81
C ASP A 98 -3.62 -28.15 -14.56
N VAL A 99 -4.09 -29.23 -13.93
CA VAL A 99 -3.50 -29.75 -12.68
C VAL A 99 -2.03 -30.14 -12.89
N ASN A 100 -1.68 -30.72 -14.04
CA ASN A 100 -0.32 -31.18 -14.30
C ASN A 100 0.64 -29.98 -14.48
N GLU A 101 0.21 -28.94 -15.17
CA GLU A 101 0.97 -27.69 -15.30
C GLU A 101 1.17 -27.03 -13.94
N MET A 102 0.12 -26.96 -13.13
CA MET A 102 0.22 -26.39 -11.78
C MET A 102 1.15 -27.22 -10.88
N GLN A 103 1.15 -28.55 -10.99
CA GLN A 103 2.10 -29.39 -10.28
C GLN A 103 3.55 -29.20 -10.73
N ARG A 104 3.79 -28.97 -12.02
CA ARG A 104 5.13 -28.63 -12.53
C ARG A 104 5.65 -27.29 -11.99
N LEU A 105 4.79 -26.30 -11.85
CA LEU A 105 5.12 -24.99 -11.30
C LEU A 105 5.26 -24.99 -9.77
N ALA A 106 4.65 -25.95 -9.08
CA ALA A 106 4.59 -25.98 -7.61
C ALA A 106 5.97 -25.90 -6.91
N PRO A 107 7.06 -26.54 -7.40
CA PRO A 107 8.38 -26.36 -6.79
C PRO A 107 8.90 -24.93 -6.83
N ALA A 108 8.77 -24.23 -7.97
CA ALA A 108 9.19 -22.84 -8.13
C ALA A 108 8.38 -21.91 -7.25
N VAL A 109 7.06 -22.08 -7.22
CA VAL A 109 6.15 -21.32 -6.37
C VAL A 109 6.40 -21.63 -4.89
N GLY A 110 6.62 -22.89 -4.56
CA GLY A 110 6.95 -23.33 -3.19
C GLY A 110 8.24 -22.69 -2.65
N TRP A 111 9.29 -22.62 -3.48
CA TRP A 111 10.51 -21.90 -3.15
C TRP A 111 10.22 -20.39 -2.90
N TRP A 112 9.48 -19.74 -3.80
CA TRP A 112 9.12 -18.33 -3.70
C TRP A 112 8.36 -18.01 -2.40
N VAL A 113 7.36 -18.82 -2.06
CA VAL A 113 6.53 -18.59 -0.87
C VAL A 113 7.25 -18.97 0.43
N ARG A 114 7.89 -20.16 0.46
CA ARG A 114 8.47 -20.67 1.71
C ARG A 114 9.83 -20.13 2.05
N GLU A 115 10.71 -19.95 1.03
CA GLU A 115 12.07 -19.50 1.26
C GLU A 115 12.22 -18.00 1.08
N MET A 116 11.63 -17.43 0.04
CA MET A 116 11.70 -15.99 -0.23
C MET A 116 10.69 -15.18 0.58
N LYS A 117 9.66 -15.83 1.18
CA LYS A 117 8.62 -15.21 2.00
C LYS A 117 7.78 -14.17 1.24
N GLU A 118 7.58 -14.40 -0.04
CA GLU A 118 6.80 -13.53 -0.92
C GLU A 118 5.42 -14.20 -1.20
N PRO A 119 4.39 -13.43 -1.57
CA PRO A 119 3.09 -13.98 -1.96
C PRO A 119 3.19 -14.90 -3.17
N ALA A 120 2.33 -15.92 -3.23
CA ALA A 120 2.25 -16.77 -4.40
C ALA A 120 1.90 -15.93 -5.65
N PRO A 121 2.59 -16.15 -6.78
CA PRO A 121 2.24 -15.48 -8.02
C PRO A 121 0.81 -15.83 -8.46
N LEU A 122 0.13 -14.87 -9.09
CA LEU A 122 -1.15 -15.10 -9.75
C LEU A 122 -0.90 -15.75 -11.11
N PHE A 123 -1.70 -16.76 -11.46
CA PHE A 123 -1.61 -17.44 -12.76
C PHE A 123 -2.93 -17.31 -13.51
N PHE A 124 -2.86 -16.83 -14.74
CA PHE A 124 -4.01 -16.67 -15.64
C PHE A 124 -3.71 -17.23 -17.03
N LEU A 125 -4.73 -17.63 -17.76
CA LEU A 125 -4.67 -17.58 -19.23
C LEU A 125 -4.74 -16.12 -19.67
N THR A 126 -4.08 -15.75 -20.76
CA THR A 126 -4.13 -14.35 -21.24
C THR A 126 -5.58 -13.91 -21.53
N GLU A 127 -6.41 -14.79 -22.11
CA GLU A 127 -7.82 -14.48 -22.33
C GLU A 127 -8.63 -14.36 -21.04
N GLU A 128 -8.34 -15.20 -20.05
CA GLU A 128 -8.97 -15.13 -18.74
C GLU A 128 -8.66 -13.79 -18.05
N LEU A 129 -7.39 -13.37 -18.07
CA LEU A 129 -6.97 -12.06 -17.54
C LEU A 129 -7.75 -10.91 -18.18
N GLN A 130 -7.92 -10.94 -19.51
CA GLN A 130 -8.66 -9.91 -20.23
C GLN A 130 -10.16 -9.90 -19.88
N ARG A 131 -10.76 -11.07 -19.68
CA ARG A 131 -12.19 -11.21 -19.32
C ARG A 131 -12.47 -10.90 -17.86
N SER A 132 -11.47 -10.98 -16.99
CA SER A 132 -11.63 -10.77 -15.53
C SER A 132 -11.57 -9.31 -15.10
N THR A 133 -11.34 -8.38 -16.02
CA THR A 133 -11.17 -6.95 -15.69
C THR A 133 -12.44 -6.28 -15.15
N ASP A 134 -13.59 -6.87 -15.38
CA ASP A 134 -14.88 -6.42 -14.87
C ASP A 134 -15.17 -6.92 -13.44
N VAL A 135 -14.56 -8.01 -13.04
CA VAL A 135 -14.72 -8.64 -11.71
C VAL A 135 -13.62 -8.22 -10.76
N PHE A 136 -12.40 -8.00 -11.26
CA PHE A 136 -11.22 -7.56 -10.51
C PHE A 136 -10.74 -6.20 -11.03
N ALA A 137 -11.63 -5.23 -11.04
CA ALA A 137 -11.36 -3.94 -11.69
C ALA A 137 -10.33 -3.11 -10.90
N ILE A 138 -10.30 -3.20 -9.56
CA ILE A 138 -9.31 -2.55 -8.68
C ILE A 138 -7.92 -3.12 -8.98
N GLU A 139 -7.75 -4.43 -8.90
CA GLU A 139 -6.48 -5.11 -9.12
C GLU A 139 -5.99 -4.94 -10.56
N SER A 140 -6.89 -5.09 -11.53
CA SER A 140 -6.58 -4.91 -12.96
C SER A 140 -6.10 -3.49 -13.26
N LEU A 141 -6.73 -2.49 -12.67
CA LEU A 141 -6.33 -1.09 -12.81
C LEU A 141 -4.97 -0.84 -12.16
N ASP A 142 -4.72 -1.39 -10.97
CA ASP A 142 -3.42 -1.28 -10.29
C ASP A 142 -2.31 -1.94 -11.10
N VAL A 143 -2.54 -3.15 -11.62
CA VAL A 143 -1.59 -3.86 -12.47
C VAL A 143 -1.32 -3.05 -13.73
N LYS A 144 -2.36 -2.58 -14.43
CA LYS A 144 -2.22 -1.78 -15.64
C LYS A 144 -1.41 -0.50 -15.41
N ARG A 145 -1.66 0.20 -14.31
CA ARG A 145 -1.02 1.48 -13.99
C ARG A 145 0.41 1.34 -13.49
N SER A 146 0.74 0.20 -12.91
CA SER A 146 2.01 0.03 -12.18
C SER A 146 2.52 -1.39 -12.31
N HIS A 147 3.13 -1.67 -13.47
CA HIS A 147 3.73 -2.97 -13.74
C HIS A 147 5.10 -2.85 -14.42
N ARG A 148 5.82 -3.95 -14.41
CA ARG A 148 7.09 -4.14 -15.12
C ARG A 148 7.14 -5.56 -15.65
N VAL A 149 7.30 -5.69 -16.95
CA VAL A 149 7.48 -6.99 -17.61
C VAL A 149 8.86 -7.54 -17.23
N LEU A 150 8.89 -8.71 -16.60
CA LEU A 150 10.10 -9.45 -16.25
C LEU A 150 10.47 -10.47 -17.32
N PHE A 151 9.46 -11.04 -17.98
CA PHE A 151 9.64 -12.00 -19.08
C PHE A 151 8.43 -11.99 -19.98
N GLY A 152 8.65 -12.25 -21.28
CA GLY A 152 7.62 -12.39 -22.29
C GLY A 152 7.05 -11.08 -22.78
N ARG A 153 5.79 -11.11 -23.23
CA ARG A 153 5.10 -9.93 -23.75
C ARG A 153 4.38 -9.15 -22.67
N ASP A 154 4.13 -7.89 -22.90
CA ASP A 154 3.23 -7.09 -22.08
C ASP A 154 1.79 -7.47 -22.40
N VAL A 155 1.11 -8.11 -21.48
CA VAL A 155 -0.29 -8.55 -21.59
C VAL A 155 -1.25 -7.67 -20.79
N VAL A 156 -0.75 -6.64 -20.08
CA VAL A 156 -1.56 -5.83 -19.18
C VAL A 156 -1.76 -4.39 -19.67
N SER A 157 -0.88 -3.86 -20.51
CA SER A 157 -1.00 -2.48 -21.02
C SER A 157 -2.31 -2.24 -21.79
N ASP A 158 -2.81 -3.26 -22.51
CA ASP A 158 -4.01 -3.17 -23.33
C ASP A 158 -5.30 -3.57 -22.60
N LEU A 159 -5.24 -3.94 -21.31
CA LEU A 159 -6.43 -4.30 -20.53
C LEU A 159 -7.45 -3.16 -20.56
N GLN A 160 -8.71 -3.50 -20.83
CA GLN A 160 -9.83 -2.56 -20.77
C GLN A 160 -10.55 -2.73 -19.45
N ILE A 161 -10.47 -1.71 -18.58
CA ILE A 161 -11.09 -1.74 -17.27
C ILE A 161 -12.37 -0.89 -17.29
N PRO A 162 -13.56 -1.46 -17.07
CA PRO A 162 -14.80 -0.72 -17.04
C PRO A 162 -14.91 0.12 -15.75
N MET A 163 -14.70 1.44 -15.86
CA MET A 163 -14.63 2.35 -14.72
C MET A 163 -15.92 2.44 -13.90
N ASN A 164 -17.07 2.15 -14.49
CA ASN A 164 -18.33 2.03 -13.77
C ASN A 164 -18.34 0.82 -12.82
N LEU A 165 -17.76 -0.31 -13.21
CA LEU A 165 -17.63 -1.50 -12.37
C LEU A 165 -16.51 -1.30 -11.34
N HIS A 166 -15.40 -0.67 -11.73
CA HIS A 166 -14.35 -0.25 -10.80
C HIS A 166 -14.93 0.59 -9.64
N ARG A 167 -15.78 1.60 -9.93
CA ARG A 167 -16.45 2.38 -8.90
C ARG A 167 -17.29 1.51 -7.96
N VAL A 168 -18.07 0.57 -8.51
CA VAL A 168 -18.91 -0.35 -7.72
C VAL A 168 -18.06 -1.22 -6.80
N GLU A 169 -16.95 -1.74 -7.30
CA GLU A 169 -16.02 -2.57 -6.52
C GLU A 169 -15.35 -1.75 -5.41
N VAL A 170 -14.91 -0.52 -5.69
CA VAL A 170 -14.33 0.38 -4.66
C VAL A 170 -15.37 0.66 -3.56
N GLU A 171 -16.61 0.95 -3.91
CA GLU A 171 -17.68 1.15 -2.95
C GLU A 171 -17.94 -0.12 -2.13
N HIS A 172 -17.99 -1.28 -2.77
CA HIS A 172 -18.18 -2.58 -2.12
C HIS A 172 -17.09 -2.86 -1.08
N GLU A 173 -15.82 -2.68 -1.45
CA GLU A 173 -14.69 -2.92 -0.54
C GLU A 173 -14.66 -1.93 0.63
N LEU A 174 -15.01 -0.65 0.39
CA LEU A 174 -15.15 0.34 1.46
C LEU A 174 -16.29 -0.04 2.42
N ARG A 175 -17.43 -0.52 1.90
CA ARG A 175 -18.55 -1.01 2.73
C ARG A 175 -18.14 -2.24 3.54
N LEU A 176 -17.43 -3.19 2.94
CA LEU A 176 -16.88 -4.35 3.67
C LEU A 176 -15.90 -3.93 4.77
N LEU A 177 -15.01 -2.98 4.48
CA LEU A 177 -14.09 -2.44 5.48
C LEU A 177 -14.85 -1.83 6.66
N LEU A 178 -15.85 -1.01 6.40
CA LEU A 178 -16.70 -0.39 7.42
C LEU A 178 -17.46 -1.44 8.25
N LEU A 179 -18.04 -2.47 7.60
CA LEU A 179 -18.73 -3.56 8.30
C LEU A 179 -17.78 -4.34 9.21
N ARG A 180 -16.57 -4.66 8.76
CA ARG A 180 -15.54 -5.31 9.58
C ARG A 180 -15.15 -4.46 10.78
N LEU A 181 -14.99 -3.15 10.59
CA LEU A 181 -14.71 -2.22 11.69
C LEU A 181 -15.85 -2.26 12.74
N ARG A 182 -17.10 -2.19 12.32
CA ARG A 182 -18.27 -2.27 13.23
C ARG A 182 -18.29 -3.61 13.99
N GLN A 183 -18.05 -4.73 13.33
CA GLN A 183 -17.96 -6.05 13.96
C GLN A 183 -16.83 -6.11 15.00
N HIS A 184 -15.65 -5.57 14.65
CA HIS A 184 -14.53 -5.54 15.59
C HIS A 184 -14.79 -4.64 16.80
N LEU A 185 -15.46 -3.50 16.61
CA LEU A 185 -15.85 -2.63 17.71
C LEU A 185 -16.79 -3.33 18.70
N LEU A 186 -17.77 -4.08 18.18
CA LEU A 186 -18.69 -4.88 19.01
C LEU A 186 -17.96 -5.97 19.78
N HIS A 187 -16.95 -6.61 19.18
CA HIS A 187 -16.16 -7.65 19.83
C HIS A 187 -15.16 -7.10 20.85
N ALA A 188 -14.41 -6.08 20.48
CA ALA A 188 -13.37 -5.48 21.34
C ALA A 188 -13.96 -4.64 22.49
N GLY A 189 -15.19 -4.13 22.32
CA GLY A 189 -15.82 -3.23 23.30
C GLY A 189 -14.95 -1.99 23.56
N ARG A 190 -14.39 -1.87 24.76
CA ARG A 190 -13.49 -0.79 25.19
C ARG A 190 -12.02 -1.21 25.31
N ASN A 191 -11.65 -2.38 24.78
CA ASN A 191 -10.26 -2.83 24.82
C ASN A 191 -9.43 -2.00 23.85
N GLU A 192 -8.71 -1.02 24.41
CA GLU A 192 -7.93 -0.05 23.64
C GLU A 192 -6.87 -0.71 22.75
N LEU A 193 -6.18 -1.74 23.24
CA LEU A 193 -5.13 -2.44 22.48
C LEU A 193 -5.71 -3.14 21.25
N GLU A 194 -6.87 -3.77 21.37
CA GLU A 194 -7.56 -4.42 20.26
C GLU A 194 -8.07 -3.41 19.25
N LEU A 195 -8.68 -2.30 19.70
CA LEU A 195 -9.14 -1.22 18.83
C LEU A 195 -7.99 -0.64 18.00
N LEU A 196 -6.89 -0.30 18.64
CA LEU A 196 -5.71 0.24 17.97
C LEU A 196 -5.08 -0.77 16.99
N ALA A 197 -5.03 -2.06 17.34
CA ALA A 197 -4.53 -3.10 16.46
C ALA A 197 -5.37 -3.25 15.17
N VAL A 198 -6.69 -3.11 15.27
CA VAL A 198 -7.60 -3.16 14.11
C VAL A 198 -7.42 -1.93 13.23
N LEU A 199 -7.40 -0.73 13.80
CA LEU A 199 -7.17 0.52 13.06
C LEU A 199 -5.85 0.46 12.30
N LYS A 200 -4.76 0.03 12.96
CA LYS A 200 -3.44 -0.12 12.35
C LYS A 200 -3.42 -1.10 11.17
N ARG A 201 -4.16 -2.21 11.27
CA ARG A 201 -4.25 -3.18 10.16
C ARG A 201 -5.09 -2.66 9.00
N SER A 202 -6.17 -1.94 9.29
CA SER A 202 -7.13 -1.47 8.29
C SER A 202 -6.62 -0.31 7.42
N ILE A 203 -5.75 0.56 7.96
CA ILE A 203 -5.36 1.80 7.29
C ILE A 203 -4.66 1.57 5.94
N SER A 204 -3.93 0.47 5.78
CA SER A 204 -3.26 0.17 4.51
C SER A 204 -4.26 -0.08 3.38
N SER A 205 -5.29 -0.89 3.67
CA SER A 205 -6.39 -1.14 2.72
C SER A 205 -7.17 0.14 2.45
N ALA A 206 -7.44 0.95 3.49
CA ALA A 206 -8.08 2.23 3.32
C ALA A 206 -7.30 3.17 2.38
N VAL A 207 -5.99 3.31 2.55
CA VAL A 207 -5.16 4.14 1.65
C VAL A 207 -5.29 3.68 0.19
N THR A 208 -5.26 2.37 -0.05
CA THR A 208 -5.48 1.82 -1.40
C THR A 208 -6.86 2.18 -1.92
N LEU A 209 -7.92 1.94 -1.15
CA LEU A 209 -9.30 2.24 -1.54
C LEU A 209 -9.54 3.75 -1.74
N LEU A 210 -8.95 4.62 -0.91
CA LEU A 210 -9.03 6.06 -1.10
C LEU A 210 -8.33 6.53 -2.37
N ARG A 211 -7.21 5.90 -2.75
CA ARG A 211 -6.57 6.15 -4.03
C ARG A 211 -7.49 5.74 -5.19
N HIS A 212 -8.13 4.58 -5.11
CA HIS A 212 -9.10 4.11 -6.10
C HIS A 212 -10.38 4.95 -6.11
N THR A 213 -10.74 5.55 -4.98
CA THR A 213 -11.82 6.55 -4.93
C THR A 213 -11.49 7.74 -5.82
N LEU A 214 -10.28 8.31 -5.73
CA LEU A 214 -9.86 9.41 -6.63
C LEU A 214 -9.93 9.00 -8.10
N LEU A 215 -9.47 7.79 -8.44
CA LEU A 215 -9.56 7.25 -9.80
C LEU A 215 -11.03 7.10 -10.27
N ALA A 216 -11.93 6.69 -9.39
CA ALA A 216 -13.36 6.61 -9.69
C ALA A 216 -13.97 8.00 -9.96
N PHE A 217 -13.47 9.06 -9.31
CA PHE A 217 -13.83 10.45 -9.60
C PHE A 217 -13.14 11.00 -10.87
N GLY A 218 -12.33 10.21 -11.56
CA GLY A 218 -11.60 10.63 -12.76
C GLY A 218 -10.34 11.44 -12.47
N GLU A 219 -9.84 11.38 -11.24
CA GLU A 219 -8.67 12.14 -10.82
C GLU A 219 -7.42 11.27 -10.71
N GLU A 220 -6.28 11.86 -11.03
CA GLU A 220 -4.98 11.23 -10.82
C GLU A 220 -4.58 11.33 -9.34
N PRO A 221 -4.39 10.19 -8.64
CA PRO A 221 -4.05 10.23 -7.23
C PRO A 221 -2.67 10.85 -6.99
N PRO A 222 -2.56 11.82 -6.07
CA PRO A 222 -1.28 12.41 -5.72
C PRO A 222 -0.38 11.41 -4.99
N GLN A 223 0.93 11.65 -5.00
CA GLN A 223 1.89 10.81 -4.28
C GLN A 223 1.80 11.03 -2.77
N GLY A 224 1.88 9.93 -2.02
CA GLY A 224 1.90 9.93 -0.56
C GLY A 224 0.50 9.97 0.08
N ALA A 225 0.31 9.16 1.12
CA ALA A 225 -0.98 9.01 1.78
C ALA A 225 -1.57 10.34 2.32
N PRO A 226 -0.80 11.26 2.92
CA PRO A 226 -1.36 12.54 3.38
C PRO A 226 -2.00 13.37 2.27
N ASN A 227 -1.41 13.38 1.08
CA ASN A 227 -1.94 14.13 -0.07
C ASN A 227 -3.23 13.46 -0.62
N ILE A 228 -3.29 12.12 -0.61
CA ILE A 228 -4.50 11.36 -0.94
C ILE A 228 -5.62 11.73 0.03
N PHE A 229 -5.35 11.76 1.34
CA PHE A 229 -6.36 12.12 2.35
C PHE A 229 -6.91 13.53 2.16
N ALA A 230 -6.02 14.51 1.93
CA ALA A 230 -6.42 15.89 1.68
C ALA A 230 -7.30 15.99 0.43
N ARG A 231 -6.93 15.32 -0.66
CA ARG A 231 -7.72 15.36 -1.89
C ARG A 231 -9.08 14.66 -1.74
N VAL A 232 -9.13 13.53 -1.01
CA VAL A 232 -10.39 12.86 -0.70
C VAL A 232 -11.30 13.76 0.17
N GLU A 233 -10.75 14.50 1.14
CA GLU A 233 -11.55 15.47 1.92
C GLU A 233 -12.18 16.55 1.04
N GLU A 234 -11.44 17.11 0.09
CA GLU A 234 -11.96 18.12 -0.84
C GLU A 234 -13.13 17.61 -1.68
N LEU A 235 -13.08 16.34 -2.13
CA LEU A 235 -14.10 15.76 -2.99
C LEU A 235 -15.30 15.21 -2.23
N THR A 236 -15.10 14.69 -1.03
CA THR A 236 -16.12 13.89 -0.32
C THR A 236 -16.58 14.50 1.00
N GLY A 237 -15.84 15.47 1.53
CA GLY A 237 -16.05 16.02 2.87
C GLY A 237 -15.59 15.07 4.00
N ALA A 238 -14.93 13.95 3.68
CA ALA A 238 -14.37 13.03 4.65
C ALA A 238 -13.10 13.65 5.26
N LYS A 239 -13.08 13.85 6.57
CA LYS A 239 -11.96 14.53 7.24
C LYS A 239 -10.63 13.80 7.09
N ALA A 240 -9.66 14.45 6.43
CA ALA A 240 -8.30 13.92 6.22
C ALA A 240 -7.59 13.59 7.54
N GLU A 241 -7.88 14.37 8.60
CA GLU A 241 -7.33 14.15 9.93
C GLU A 241 -7.64 12.75 10.48
N ALA A 242 -8.87 12.25 10.24
CA ALA A 242 -9.29 10.93 10.70
C ALA A 242 -8.41 9.81 10.14
N PHE A 243 -8.04 9.88 8.87
CA PHE A 243 -7.12 8.94 8.23
C PHE A 243 -5.68 9.17 8.65
N SER A 244 -5.23 10.42 8.69
CA SER A 244 -3.86 10.82 9.02
C SER A 244 -3.47 10.38 10.43
N ARG A 245 -4.38 10.49 11.39
CA ARG A 245 -4.16 10.06 12.78
C ARG A 245 -3.86 8.56 12.87
N ILE A 246 -4.63 7.73 12.17
CA ILE A 246 -4.40 6.27 12.14
C ILE A 246 -3.14 5.92 11.36
N TYR A 247 -2.89 6.62 10.25
CA TYR A 247 -1.69 6.40 9.43
C TYR A 247 -0.40 6.71 10.22
N SER A 248 -0.36 7.83 10.94
CA SER A 248 0.76 8.21 11.80
C SER A 248 0.96 7.20 12.93
N HIS A 249 -0.12 6.69 13.55
CA HIS A 249 -0.03 5.63 14.55
C HIS A 249 0.67 4.38 14.01
N ARG A 250 0.41 4.00 12.76
CA ARG A 250 1.09 2.85 12.14
C ARG A 250 2.61 3.04 12.09
N GLU A 251 3.08 4.27 11.90
CA GLU A 251 4.51 4.59 11.78
C GLU A 251 5.18 4.80 13.15
N THR A 252 4.50 5.45 14.09
CA THR A 252 5.06 5.85 15.39
C THR A 252 4.76 4.89 16.54
N GLY A 253 3.73 4.04 16.38
CA GLY A 253 3.29 3.10 17.42
C GLY A 253 2.44 3.72 18.54
N SER A 254 2.13 5.02 18.47
CA SER A 254 1.28 5.73 19.43
C SER A 254 0.14 6.47 18.73
N VAL A 255 -1.07 6.40 19.30
CA VAL A 255 -2.20 7.28 18.91
C VAL A 255 -2.29 8.38 19.94
N GLU A 256 -2.27 9.63 19.49
CA GLU A 256 -2.56 10.75 20.39
C GLU A 256 -4.06 10.76 20.74
N GLY A 257 -4.37 10.74 22.04
CA GLY A 257 -5.70 10.86 22.61
C GLY A 257 -6.52 9.56 22.63
N ASP A 258 -7.85 9.68 22.75
CA ASP A 258 -8.80 8.59 22.93
C ASP A 258 -8.93 7.70 21.69
N SER A 259 -8.73 6.41 21.86
CA SER A 259 -8.81 5.38 20.80
C SER A 259 -10.24 5.21 20.26
N LEU A 260 -11.26 5.33 21.12
CA LEU A 260 -12.67 5.27 20.68
C LEU A 260 -13.05 6.47 19.84
N ALA A 261 -12.61 7.68 20.21
CA ALA A 261 -12.85 8.87 19.41
C ALA A 261 -12.12 8.80 18.04
N ALA A 262 -10.89 8.21 18.02
CA ALA A 262 -10.19 7.96 16.76
C ALA A 262 -10.93 6.94 15.88
N TYR A 263 -11.47 5.89 16.49
CA TYR A 263 -12.24 4.85 15.81
C TYR A 263 -13.52 5.42 15.19
N ASP A 264 -14.26 6.21 15.97
CA ASP A 264 -15.49 6.87 15.54
C ASP A 264 -15.24 7.83 14.36
N ALA A 265 -14.25 8.72 14.49
CA ALA A 265 -13.87 9.65 13.42
C ALA A 265 -13.49 8.92 12.12
N TYR A 266 -12.77 7.81 12.24
CA TYR A 266 -12.35 7.00 11.09
C TYR A 266 -13.54 6.34 10.39
N MET A 267 -14.48 5.74 11.14
CA MET A 267 -15.68 5.15 10.55
C MET A 267 -16.54 6.21 9.86
N HIS A 268 -16.75 7.37 10.49
CA HIS A 268 -17.50 8.48 9.89
C HIS A 268 -16.83 9.02 8.61
N ALA A 269 -15.51 9.10 8.59
CA ALA A 269 -14.80 9.51 7.38
C ALA A 269 -15.00 8.49 6.24
N LEU A 270 -14.93 7.18 6.51
CA LEU A 270 -15.23 6.14 5.51
C LEU A 270 -16.68 6.22 5.01
N GLU A 271 -17.65 6.48 5.91
CA GLU A 271 -19.05 6.66 5.53
C GLU A 271 -19.24 7.83 4.56
N LYS A 272 -18.55 8.95 4.77
CA LYS A 272 -18.58 10.10 3.85
C LYS A 272 -18.06 9.75 2.48
N VAL A 273 -16.95 8.99 2.39
CA VAL A 273 -16.41 8.52 1.12
C VAL A 273 -17.43 7.61 0.40
N ILE A 274 -18.00 6.65 1.13
CA ILE A 274 -19.01 5.72 0.58
C ILE A 274 -20.22 6.50 0.02
N VAL A 275 -20.76 7.44 0.77
CA VAL A 275 -21.91 8.27 0.34
C VAL A 275 -21.57 9.07 -0.91
N ALA A 276 -20.36 9.61 -1.01
CA ALA A 276 -19.92 10.35 -2.20
C ALA A 276 -19.84 9.46 -3.43
N LEU A 277 -19.28 8.24 -3.30
CA LEU A 277 -19.23 7.26 -4.39
C LEU A 277 -20.61 6.77 -4.82
N ASP A 278 -21.51 6.50 -3.86
CA ASP A 278 -22.89 6.10 -4.12
C ASP A 278 -23.65 7.20 -4.88
N GLY A 279 -23.43 8.47 -4.53
CA GLY A 279 -24.02 9.63 -5.20
C GLY A 279 -23.57 9.84 -6.66
N MET A 280 -22.48 9.20 -7.10
CA MET A 280 -22.02 9.25 -8.50
C MET A 280 -22.88 8.42 -9.45
N VAL A 281 -23.70 7.50 -8.95
CA VAL A 281 -24.59 6.69 -9.78
C VAL A 281 -25.64 7.61 -10.37
N PRO A 282 -25.80 7.67 -11.72
CA PRO A 282 -26.95 8.34 -12.31
C PRO A 282 -28.21 7.75 -11.68
N LYS A 283 -29.17 8.58 -11.32
CA LYS A 283 -30.50 8.16 -10.81
C LYS A 283 -31.26 7.41 -11.94
N ARG A 284 -30.74 6.29 -12.39
CA ARG A 284 -31.46 5.33 -13.21
C ARG A 284 -32.27 4.48 -12.26
N GLU A 285 -33.56 4.34 -12.59
CA GLU A 285 -34.44 3.40 -11.92
C GLU A 285 -33.79 2.01 -11.95
N TRP A 286 -33.32 1.57 -10.80
CA TRP A 286 -32.88 0.21 -10.65
C TRP A 286 -34.13 -0.67 -10.78
N GLN A 287 -34.19 -1.48 -11.82
CA GLN A 287 -35.19 -2.53 -11.85
C GLN A 287 -34.87 -3.46 -10.70
N ARG A 288 -35.61 -3.33 -9.60
CA ARG A 288 -35.59 -4.35 -8.56
C ARG A 288 -36.07 -5.63 -9.19
N ALA A 289 -35.35 -6.76 -8.98
CA ALA A 289 -35.87 -8.06 -9.33
C ALA A 289 -37.30 -8.14 -8.80
N GLY A 290 -38.28 -8.35 -9.71
CA GLY A 290 -39.67 -8.39 -9.32
C GLY A 290 -39.90 -9.38 -8.19
N ARG A 291 -40.82 -9.03 -7.30
CA ARG A 291 -41.33 -9.96 -6.28
C ARG A 291 -41.99 -11.15 -6.91
#